data_520ecf82ac0bcf12f0c81c296024cae7
#
_entry.id   520ecf82ac0bcf12f0c81c296024cae7
#
_cell.length_a   1.000
_cell.length_b   1.000
_cell.length_c   1.000
_cell.angle_alpha   90.00
_cell.angle_beta   90.00
_cell.angle_gamma   90.00
#
_symmetry.space_group_name_H-M   'P 1'
#
loop_
_entity.id
_entity.type
_entity.pdbx_description
1 polymer ?
#
loop_
_entity_poly.entity_id
_entity_poly.type
_entity_poly.pdbx_seq_one_letter_code
_entity_poly.pdbx_strand_id
1 'polypeptide(L)'
;MAMLEKRMHREKRRKRVRRKVAGTAARPRLSVYRSNVHIYAQLIDDDAGETLAAADSRQVGESENRKDAARKVGALIANKASEAGIEVVVFDRGGNKYHGRIAALAEGAREGGLEL
;
A
#
# COMPACT_ATOMS: atom_id res chain seq x y z
N MET A 1 6.52 -9.32 -26.53
CA MET A 1 7.49 -10.16 -25.79
C MET A 1 8.05 -9.47 -24.56
N ALA A 2 8.65 -8.29 -24.68
CA ALA A 2 9.22 -7.57 -23.52
C ALA A 2 8.19 -7.25 -22.43
N MET A 3 6.96 -6.90 -22.80
CA MET A 3 5.89 -6.60 -21.83
C MET A 3 5.46 -7.84 -21.06
N LEU A 4 5.39 -9.00 -21.73
CA LEU A 4 5.05 -10.26 -21.07
C LEU A 4 6.14 -10.66 -20.08
N GLU A 5 7.41 -10.54 -20.47
CA GLU A 5 8.54 -10.82 -19.58
C GLU A 5 8.54 -9.94 -18.33
N LYS A 6 8.28 -8.65 -18.49
CA LYS A 6 8.19 -7.70 -17.38
C LYS A 6 7.05 -8.07 -16.42
N ARG A 7 5.91 -8.49 -16.96
CA ARG A 7 4.76 -8.94 -16.16
C ARG A 7 5.11 -10.19 -15.36
N MET A 8 5.74 -11.18 -16.01
CA MET A 8 6.14 -12.43 -15.36
C MET A 8 7.14 -12.19 -14.24
N HIS A 9 8.13 -11.31 -14.45
CA HIS A 9 9.11 -10.94 -13.42
C HIS A 9 8.45 -10.25 -12.23
N ARG A 10 7.48 -9.38 -12.47
CA ARG A 10 6.73 -8.70 -11.41
C ARG A 10 5.90 -9.69 -10.58
N GLU A 11 5.25 -10.66 -11.24
CA GLU A 11 4.48 -11.68 -10.54
C GLU A 11 5.36 -12.57 -9.68
N LYS A 12 6.54 -12.94 -10.15
CA LYS A 12 7.52 -13.69 -9.36
C LYS A 12 7.96 -12.92 -8.13
N ARG A 13 8.23 -11.62 -8.27
CA ARG A 13 8.61 -10.75 -7.14
C ARG A 13 7.47 -10.66 -6.13
N ARG A 14 6.23 -10.52 -6.60
CA ARG A 14 5.04 -10.47 -5.75
C ARG A 14 4.90 -11.74 -4.92
N LYS A 15 5.02 -12.91 -5.54
CA LYS A 15 4.96 -14.19 -4.84
C LYS A 15 6.05 -14.33 -3.79
N ARG A 16 7.27 -13.89 -4.12
CA ARG A 16 8.40 -13.92 -3.21
C ARG A 16 8.17 -13.05 -1.98
N VAL A 17 7.65 -11.86 -2.18
CA VAL A 17 7.33 -10.93 -1.08
C VAL A 17 6.23 -11.51 -0.21
N ARG A 18 5.17 -12.07 -0.79
CA ARG A 18 4.04 -12.64 -0.06
C ARG A 18 4.39 -13.85 0.80
N ARG A 19 5.44 -14.59 0.45
CA ARG A 19 5.93 -15.68 1.29
C ARG A 19 6.44 -15.18 2.65
N LYS A 20 6.90 -13.92 2.69
CA LYS A 20 7.51 -13.29 3.87
C LYS A 20 6.56 -12.32 4.57
N VAL A 21 5.48 -11.93 3.90
CA VAL A 21 4.57 -10.88 4.37
C VAL A 21 3.17 -11.45 4.49
N ALA A 22 2.67 -11.56 5.71
CA ALA A 22 1.30 -11.95 6.00
C ALA A 22 0.72 -10.97 7.02
N GLY A 23 -0.55 -10.58 6.82
CA GLY A 23 -1.24 -9.66 7.71
C GLY A 23 -2.15 -10.40 8.68
N THR A 24 -2.29 -9.85 9.88
CA THR A 24 -3.22 -10.31 10.92
C THR A 24 -4.09 -9.14 11.37
N ALA A 25 -5.09 -9.38 12.21
CA ALA A 25 -5.91 -8.30 12.76
C ALA A 25 -5.07 -7.30 13.59
N ALA A 26 -4.09 -7.79 14.34
CA ALA A 26 -3.22 -6.97 15.18
C ALA A 26 -2.14 -6.24 14.35
N ARG A 27 -1.73 -6.82 13.25
CA ARG A 27 -0.71 -6.28 12.35
C ARG A 27 -1.09 -6.55 10.91
N PRO A 28 -2.05 -5.77 10.37
CA PRO A 28 -2.54 -5.98 9.00
C PRO A 28 -1.47 -5.76 7.94
N ARG A 29 -1.68 -6.36 6.79
CA ARG A 29 -0.84 -6.13 5.63
C ARG A 29 -1.30 -4.87 4.89
N LEU A 30 -0.42 -3.87 4.79
CA LEU A 30 -0.66 -2.69 3.97
C LEU A 30 -0.28 -3.02 2.53
N SER A 31 -1.26 -3.35 1.73
CA SER A 31 -1.09 -3.69 0.32
C SER A 31 -1.22 -2.44 -0.54
N VAL A 32 -0.23 -2.21 -1.40
CA VAL A 32 -0.20 -1.05 -2.29
C VAL A 32 -0.26 -1.53 -3.73
N TYR A 33 -1.19 -0.97 -4.48
CA TYR A 33 -1.36 -1.23 -5.91
C TYR A 33 -1.37 0.10 -6.65
N ARG A 34 -0.73 0.17 -7.81
CA ARG A 34 -0.73 1.37 -8.64
C ARG A 34 -1.09 1.08 -10.09
N SER A 35 -1.84 2.01 -10.68
CA SER A 35 -2.03 2.10 -12.12
C SER A 35 -1.24 3.30 -12.64
N ASN A 36 -1.34 3.61 -13.94
CA ASN A 36 -0.68 4.78 -14.51
C ASN A 36 -1.12 6.09 -13.85
N VAL A 37 -2.39 6.19 -13.47
CA VAL A 37 -2.99 7.44 -12.99
C VAL A 37 -3.22 7.42 -11.48
N HIS A 38 -3.62 6.28 -10.93
CA HIS A 38 -4.05 6.17 -9.54
C HIS A 38 -3.18 5.24 -8.72
N ILE A 39 -3.20 5.43 -7.41
CA ILE A 39 -2.56 4.54 -6.45
C ILE A 39 -3.60 4.16 -5.39
N TYR A 40 -3.53 2.92 -4.92
CA TYR A 40 -4.48 2.30 -4.00
C TYR A 40 -3.75 1.70 -2.82
N ALA A 41 -4.33 1.82 -1.64
CA ALA A 41 -3.83 1.20 -0.42
C ALA A 41 -4.95 0.46 0.29
N GLN A 42 -4.66 -0.73 0.81
CA GLN A 42 -5.61 -1.54 1.57
C GLN A 42 -4.92 -2.12 2.80
N LEU A 43 -5.65 -2.16 3.90
CA LEU A 43 -5.22 -2.88 5.10
C LEU A 43 -5.96 -4.21 5.13
N ILE A 44 -5.24 -5.30 5.07
CA ILE A 44 -5.79 -6.64 4.91
C ILE A 44 -5.41 -7.54 6.08
N ASP A 45 -6.42 -8.20 6.67
CA ASP A 45 -6.25 -9.29 7.61
C ASP A 45 -6.29 -10.59 6.80
N ASP A 46 -5.13 -11.20 6.57
CA ASP A 46 -5.03 -12.41 5.77
C ASP A 46 -5.61 -13.63 6.48
N ASP A 47 -5.63 -13.66 7.82
CA ASP A 47 -6.22 -14.76 8.58
C ASP A 47 -7.74 -14.82 8.40
N ALA A 48 -8.39 -13.66 8.39
CA ALA A 48 -9.84 -13.57 8.22
C ALA A 48 -10.27 -13.40 6.75
N GLY A 49 -9.32 -13.07 5.87
CA GLY A 49 -9.61 -12.75 4.48
C GLY A 49 -10.40 -11.47 4.31
N GLU A 50 -10.22 -10.50 5.22
CA GLU A 50 -10.96 -9.23 5.22
C GLU A 50 -10.09 -8.04 4.89
N THR A 51 -10.65 -7.07 4.16
CA THR A 51 -10.08 -5.74 3.99
C THR A 51 -10.61 -4.84 5.10
N LEU A 52 -9.72 -4.39 5.98
CA LEU A 52 -10.10 -3.59 7.16
C LEU A 52 -10.26 -2.11 6.83
N ALA A 53 -9.51 -1.60 5.88
CA ALA A 53 -9.59 -0.22 5.42
C ALA A 53 -9.02 -0.12 4.01
N ALA A 54 -9.48 0.88 3.25
CA ALA A 54 -9.00 1.13 1.90
C ALA A 54 -8.97 2.63 1.63
N ALA A 55 -8.01 3.06 0.82
CA ALA A 55 -7.89 4.44 0.37
C ALA A 55 -7.28 4.48 -1.04
N ASP A 56 -7.64 5.47 -1.82
CA ASP A 56 -7.05 5.65 -3.15
C ASP A 56 -6.92 7.14 -3.49
N SER A 57 -6.18 7.42 -4.57
CA SER A 57 -5.87 8.79 -4.98
C SER A 57 -7.07 9.61 -5.43
N ARG A 58 -8.19 8.96 -5.76
CA ARG A 58 -9.43 9.68 -6.12
C ARG A 58 -10.09 10.32 -4.90
N GLN A 59 -9.77 9.85 -3.69
CA GLN A 59 -10.35 10.32 -2.43
C GLN A 59 -9.61 11.49 -1.81
N VAL A 60 -8.39 11.80 -2.27
CA VAL A 60 -7.53 12.80 -1.62
C VAL A 60 -7.58 14.19 -2.25
N GLY A 61 -8.39 14.39 -3.28
CA GLY A 61 -8.56 15.67 -3.93
C GLY A 61 -7.37 16.08 -4.79
N GLU A 62 -7.20 17.39 -4.98
CA GLU A 62 -6.14 17.93 -5.83
C GLU A 62 -4.75 17.69 -5.24
N SER A 63 -3.81 17.38 -6.11
CA SER A 63 -2.42 17.11 -5.76
C SER A 63 -1.49 17.73 -6.80
N GLU A 64 -0.31 18.17 -6.37
CA GLU A 64 0.68 18.78 -7.25
C GLU A 64 1.20 17.82 -8.31
N ASN A 65 1.37 16.56 -7.92
CA ASN A 65 1.85 15.49 -8.81
C ASN A 65 1.45 14.13 -8.24
N ARG A 66 1.84 13.05 -8.93
CA ARG A 66 1.49 11.69 -8.52
C ARG A 66 2.14 11.26 -7.21
N LYS A 67 3.35 11.76 -6.90
CA LYS A 67 4.00 11.49 -5.61
C LYS A 67 3.25 12.16 -4.46
N ASP A 68 2.81 13.39 -4.67
CA ASP A 68 2.02 14.11 -3.68
C ASP A 68 0.69 13.40 -3.42
N ALA A 69 0.02 12.94 -4.49
CA ALA A 69 -1.20 12.14 -4.36
C ALA A 69 -0.95 10.85 -3.55
N ALA A 70 0.15 10.16 -3.81
CA ALA A 70 0.52 8.95 -3.09
C ALA A 70 0.77 9.22 -1.60
N ARG A 71 1.45 10.32 -1.27
CA ARG A 71 1.68 10.73 0.12
C ARG A 71 0.35 11.00 0.83
N LYS A 72 -0.58 11.66 0.17
CA LYS A 72 -1.92 11.94 0.72
C LYS A 72 -2.72 10.65 0.93
N VAL A 73 -2.60 9.67 0.02
CA VAL A 73 -3.21 8.35 0.20
C VAL A 73 -2.64 7.65 1.42
N GLY A 74 -1.32 7.72 1.61
CA GLY A 74 -0.65 7.19 2.80
C GLY A 74 -1.18 7.81 4.08
N ALA A 75 -1.31 9.12 4.12
CA ALA A 75 -1.88 9.84 5.26
C ALA A 75 -3.34 9.46 5.52
N LEU A 76 -4.13 9.30 4.46
CA LEU A 76 -5.53 8.89 4.57
C LEU A 76 -5.67 7.47 5.12
N ILE A 77 -4.87 6.51 4.63
CA ILE A 77 -4.93 5.14 5.14
C ILE A 77 -4.45 5.08 6.60
N ALA A 78 -3.47 5.89 6.99
CA ALA A 78 -3.02 5.99 8.36
C ALA A 78 -4.14 6.52 9.28
N ASN A 79 -4.88 7.52 8.81
CA ASN A 79 -6.02 8.06 9.55
C ASN A 79 -7.11 7.01 9.75
N LYS A 80 -7.45 6.27 8.70
CA LYS A 80 -8.43 5.17 8.76
C LYS A 80 -7.96 4.05 9.70
N ALA A 81 -6.67 3.74 9.68
CA ALA A 81 -6.07 2.77 10.58
C ALA A 81 -6.19 3.20 12.04
N SER A 82 -5.89 4.47 12.32
CA SER A 82 -6.02 5.04 13.66
C SER A 82 -7.46 4.93 14.18
N GLU A 83 -8.44 5.24 13.34
CA GLU A 83 -9.86 5.10 13.70
C GLU A 83 -10.24 3.66 14.01
N ALA A 84 -9.59 2.69 13.38
CA ALA A 84 -9.82 1.27 13.61
C ALA A 84 -8.94 0.69 14.73
N GLY A 85 -8.11 1.51 15.38
CA GLY A 85 -7.22 1.08 16.45
C GLY A 85 -5.97 0.34 15.97
N ILE A 86 -5.60 0.52 14.72
CA ILE A 86 -4.43 -0.13 14.10
C ILE A 86 -3.24 0.83 14.16
N GLU A 87 -2.13 0.40 14.76
CA GLU A 87 -0.91 1.21 14.90
C GLU A 87 0.27 0.68 14.10
N VAL A 88 0.32 -0.63 13.90
CA VAL A 88 1.43 -1.32 13.24
C VAL A 88 0.92 -2.11 12.05
N VAL A 89 1.63 -2.03 10.92
CA VAL A 89 1.27 -2.78 9.71
C VAL A 89 2.52 -3.42 9.10
N VAL A 90 2.31 -4.44 8.28
CA VAL A 90 3.35 -5.06 7.45
C VAL A 90 3.22 -4.49 6.05
N PHE A 91 4.26 -3.88 5.54
CA PHE A 91 4.23 -3.22 4.22
C PHE A 91 4.43 -4.23 3.10
N ASP A 92 3.43 -4.33 2.21
CA ASP A 92 3.49 -5.16 1.00
C ASP A 92 3.45 -4.26 -0.23
N ARG A 93 4.56 -4.10 -0.90
CA ARG A 93 4.69 -3.28 -2.10
C ARG A 93 4.24 -3.99 -3.39
N GLY A 94 3.71 -5.21 -3.31
CA GLY A 94 3.12 -5.94 -4.44
C GLY A 94 4.10 -6.24 -5.57
N GLY A 95 5.38 -6.45 -5.27
CA GLY A 95 6.43 -6.67 -6.28
C GLY A 95 6.94 -5.40 -6.94
N ASN A 96 6.43 -4.22 -6.58
CA ASN A 96 6.95 -2.94 -7.04
C ASN A 96 8.21 -2.57 -6.25
N LYS A 97 9.11 -1.82 -6.88
CA LYS A 97 10.28 -1.32 -6.17
C LYS A 97 9.85 -0.24 -5.16
N TYR A 98 10.56 -0.20 -4.03
CA TYR A 98 10.37 0.86 -3.03
C TYR A 98 10.98 2.15 -3.56
N HIS A 99 10.22 2.84 -4.42
CA HIS A 99 10.68 4.01 -5.16
C HIS A 99 9.48 4.85 -5.60
N GLY A 100 9.70 6.14 -5.82
CA GLY A 100 8.70 7.06 -6.36
C GLY A 100 7.41 7.08 -5.55
N ARG A 101 6.30 6.77 -6.21
CA ARG A 101 4.97 6.80 -5.59
C ARG A 101 4.82 5.81 -4.43
N ILE A 102 5.42 4.64 -4.54
CA ILE A 102 5.35 3.63 -3.48
C ILE A 102 6.03 4.13 -2.21
N ALA A 103 7.22 4.71 -2.35
CA ALA A 103 7.95 5.30 -1.22
C ALA A 103 7.19 6.50 -0.64
N ALA A 104 6.61 7.34 -1.49
CA ALA A 104 5.84 8.51 -1.05
C ALA A 104 4.61 8.10 -0.22
N LEU A 105 3.90 7.05 -0.63
CA LEU A 105 2.77 6.51 0.14
C LEU A 105 3.23 6.01 1.51
N ALA A 106 4.31 5.26 1.56
CA ALA A 106 4.86 4.74 2.82
C ALA A 106 5.25 5.88 3.75
N GLU A 107 5.88 6.94 3.23
CA GLU A 107 6.24 8.12 4.01
C GLU A 107 5.01 8.83 4.56
N GLY A 108 3.98 9.00 3.73
CA GLY A 108 2.70 9.60 4.16
C GLY A 108 2.05 8.80 5.28
N ALA A 109 2.08 7.47 5.19
CA ALA A 109 1.55 6.59 6.23
C ALA A 109 2.34 6.73 7.54
N ARG A 110 3.67 6.80 7.47
CA ARG A 110 4.53 7.02 8.65
C ARG A 110 4.27 8.39 9.29
N GLU A 111 4.15 9.44 8.48
CA GLU A 111 3.82 10.78 8.96
C GLU A 111 2.46 10.82 9.66
N GLY A 112 1.53 9.98 9.21
CA GLY A 112 0.21 9.83 9.81
C GLY A 112 0.18 8.96 11.08
N GLY A 113 1.31 8.40 11.49
CA GLY A 113 1.45 7.65 12.71
C GLY A 113 1.48 6.13 12.59
N LEU A 114 1.43 5.59 11.37
CA LEU A 114 1.58 4.15 11.18
C LEU A 114 3.04 3.70 11.31
N GLU A 115 3.23 2.61 12.01
CA GLU A 115 4.51 1.93 12.07
C GLU A 115 4.54 0.83 11.02
N LEU A 116 5.48 0.95 10.11
CA LEU A 116 5.62 0.03 8.97
C LEU A 116 6.74 -0.98 9.19
#